data_32f9ac9f390e911cef8dd22f06cbf4a3
#
_entry.id   32f9ac9f390e911cef8dd22f06cbf4a3
#
_cell.length_a   1.000
_cell.length_b   1.000
_cell.length_c   1.000
_cell.angle_alpha   90.00
_cell.angle_beta   90.00
_cell.angle_gamma   90.00
#
_symmetry.space_group_name_H-M   'P 1'
#
loop_
_entity.id
_entity.type
_entity.pdbx_description
1 polymer ?
#
loop_
_entity_poly.entity_id
_entity_poly.type
_entity_poly.pdbx_seq_one_letter_code
_entity_poly.pdbx_strand_id
1 'polypeptide(L)'
;MDRHDNSISFLISAVGDLSKVSFKCPLNNKPLIFEKKLVIINLSGYLRSDESHIHISTSDENCRLFGGHLIAGTIVHKSLDVLIGVIPNFNKTSLVESQDKPTNVDIYSSRLSFFKKSS
;
A
#
# COMPACT_ATOMS: atom_id res chain seq x y z
N MET A 1 -11.87 0.20 -11.93
CA MET A 1 -10.64 0.62 -12.63
C MET A 1 -10.30 -0.37 -13.73
N ASP A 2 -10.03 0.12 -14.90
CA ASP A 2 -9.67 -0.74 -16.02
C ASP A 2 -8.30 -1.37 -15.79
N ARG A 3 -8.23 -2.70 -15.94
CA ARG A 3 -7.01 -3.45 -15.68
C ARG A 3 -6.14 -3.61 -16.91
N HIS A 4 -6.61 -3.13 -18.06
CA HIS A 4 -5.88 -3.27 -19.32
C HIS A 4 -4.98 -2.08 -19.63
N ASP A 5 -5.04 -1.04 -18.86
CA ASP A 5 -4.18 0.11 -19.08
C ASP A 5 -2.80 -0.12 -18.46
N ASN A 6 -1.85 0.71 -18.83
CA ASN A 6 -0.49 0.66 -18.34
C ASN A 6 -0.26 1.63 -17.19
N SER A 7 -1.31 2.01 -16.48
CA SER A 7 -1.17 2.92 -15.35
C SER A 7 -0.53 2.23 -14.15
N ILE A 8 0.12 3.02 -13.32
CA ILE A 8 0.64 2.58 -12.05
C ILE A 8 0.14 3.54 -10.98
N SER A 9 -0.27 2.98 -9.85
CA SER A 9 -0.68 3.75 -8.69
C SER A 9 0.37 3.64 -7.61
N PHE A 10 0.74 4.78 -7.03
CA PHE A 10 1.69 4.84 -5.92
C PHE A 10 0.96 5.22 -4.65
N LEU A 11 1.37 4.61 -3.55
CA LEU A 11 0.90 5.01 -2.23
C LEU A 11 1.76 6.17 -1.75
N ILE A 12 1.14 7.33 -1.58
CA ILE A 12 1.84 8.54 -1.15
C ILE A 12 1.85 8.66 0.36
N SER A 13 0.71 8.44 0.98
CA SER A 13 0.61 8.43 2.44
C SER A 13 -0.61 7.64 2.88
N ALA A 14 -0.58 7.21 4.13
CA ALA A 14 -1.71 6.51 4.73
C ALA A 14 -1.78 6.84 6.21
N VAL A 15 -3.00 7.02 6.70
CA VAL A 15 -3.27 7.22 8.11
C VAL A 15 -4.43 6.31 8.48
N GLY A 16 -4.26 5.54 9.54
CA GLY A 16 -5.34 4.67 9.95
C GLY A 16 -4.94 3.71 11.04
N ASP A 17 -5.93 2.95 11.48
CA ASP A 17 -5.74 1.94 12.52
C ASP A 17 -6.30 0.60 12.08
N LEU A 18 -5.69 -0.45 12.63
CA LEU A 18 -6.00 -1.82 12.26
C LEU A 18 -6.34 -2.62 13.51
N SER A 19 -7.18 -3.62 13.33
CA SER A 19 -7.42 -4.66 14.34
C SER A 19 -6.65 -5.93 14.01
N LYS A 20 -6.15 -6.04 12.78
CA LYS A 20 -5.38 -7.19 12.33
C LYS A 20 -4.51 -6.78 11.17
N VAL A 21 -3.27 -7.23 11.16
CA VAL A 21 -2.37 -7.04 10.02
C VAL A 21 -1.81 -8.39 9.59
N SER A 22 -1.77 -8.60 8.28
CA SER A 22 -1.15 -9.78 7.67
C SER A 22 -0.07 -9.30 6.72
N PHE A 23 1.14 -9.80 6.89
CA PHE A 23 2.24 -9.46 6.00
C PHE A 23 3.24 -10.61 5.90
N LYS A 24 4.10 -10.55 4.89
CA LYS A 24 5.21 -11.48 4.74
C LYS A 24 6.50 -10.81 5.14
N CYS A 25 7.31 -11.55 5.88
CA CYS A 25 8.65 -11.11 6.23
C CYS A 25 9.48 -10.92 4.96
N PRO A 26 10.09 -9.75 4.74
CA PRO A 26 10.76 -9.48 3.46
C PRO A 26 11.93 -10.41 3.13
N LEU A 27 12.63 -10.89 4.14
CA LEU A 27 13.84 -11.68 3.91
C LEU A 27 13.56 -13.17 3.73
N ASN A 28 12.48 -13.70 4.29
CA ASN A 28 12.23 -15.14 4.25
C ASN A 28 10.84 -15.51 3.77
N ASN A 29 10.01 -14.53 3.40
CA ASN A 29 8.64 -14.73 2.92
C ASN A 29 7.71 -15.47 3.87
N LYS A 30 8.06 -15.52 5.15
CA LYS A 30 7.17 -16.12 6.14
C LYS A 30 5.97 -15.22 6.39
N PRO A 31 4.74 -15.75 6.30
CA PRO A 31 3.57 -14.97 6.65
C PRO A 31 3.47 -14.79 8.16
N LEU A 32 3.14 -13.59 8.57
CA LEU A 32 2.93 -13.23 9.97
C LEU A 32 1.60 -12.52 10.10
N ILE A 33 0.90 -12.84 11.18
CA ILE A 33 -0.41 -12.24 11.47
C ILE A 33 -0.39 -11.74 12.90
N PHE A 34 -0.76 -10.48 13.07
CA PHE A 34 -0.93 -9.88 14.40
C PHE A 34 -2.37 -9.41 14.54
N GLU A 35 -3.08 -9.94 15.52
CA GLU A 35 -4.45 -9.56 15.83
C GLU A 35 -4.45 -8.75 17.11
N LYS A 36 -4.28 -7.45 16.98
CA LYS A 36 -4.29 -6.53 18.09
C LYS A 36 -4.45 -5.11 17.56
N LYS A 37 -4.63 -4.17 18.46
CA LYS A 37 -4.75 -2.78 18.08
C LYS A 37 -3.41 -2.28 17.53
N LEU A 38 -3.44 -1.77 16.30
CA LEU A 38 -2.27 -1.30 15.59
C LEU A 38 -2.59 0.00 14.89
N VAL A 39 -1.60 0.87 14.79
CA VAL A 39 -1.69 2.11 14.01
C VAL A 39 -0.69 2.03 12.86
N ILE A 40 -1.11 2.44 11.68
CA ILE A 40 -0.24 2.46 10.52
C ILE A 40 0.76 3.60 10.68
N ILE A 41 2.05 3.26 10.62
CA ILE A 41 3.14 4.24 10.64
C ILE A 41 3.51 4.61 9.22
N ASN A 42 3.58 3.63 8.34
CA ASN A 42 3.92 3.86 6.94
C ASN A 42 3.26 2.81 6.07
N LEU A 43 2.82 3.24 4.90
CA LEU A 43 2.30 2.37 3.86
C LEU A 43 2.85 2.90 2.54
N SER A 44 3.69 2.12 1.87
CA SER A 44 4.36 2.56 0.67
C SER A 44 4.39 1.46 -0.37
N GLY A 45 4.59 1.84 -1.62
CA GLY A 45 4.67 0.89 -2.70
C GLY A 45 3.84 1.28 -3.88
N TYR A 46 3.53 0.30 -4.73
CA TYR A 46 2.81 0.57 -5.96
C TYR A 46 1.85 -0.56 -6.32
N LEU A 47 0.88 -0.22 -7.15
CA LEU A 47 -0.13 -1.13 -7.68
C LEU A 47 -0.13 -1.05 -9.19
N ARG A 48 -0.01 -2.18 -9.84
CA ARG A 48 -0.15 -2.34 -11.29
C ARG A 48 -1.17 -3.42 -11.58
N SER A 49 -1.57 -3.53 -12.85
CA SER A 49 -2.54 -4.56 -13.25
C SER A 49 -1.98 -5.97 -13.11
N ASP A 50 -0.66 -6.13 -13.27
CA ASP A 50 0.00 -7.43 -13.24
C ASP A 50 0.72 -7.75 -11.95
N GLU A 51 1.01 -6.74 -11.13
CA GLU A 51 1.71 -6.95 -9.87
C GLU A 51 1.46 -5.80 -8.92
N SER A 52 1.67 -6.05 -7.64
CA SER A 52 1.64 -5.01 -6.63
C SER A 52 2.69 -5.32 -5.57
N HIS A 53 3.33 -4.26 -5.08
CA HIS A 53 4.29 -4.34 -4.00
C HIS A 53 3.96 -3.27 -2.99
N ILE A 54 3.48 -3.68 -1.84
CA ILE A 54 3.12 -2.75 -0.78
C ILE A 54 3.83 -3.17 0.49
N HIS A 55 4.54 -2.22 1.08
CA HIS A 55 5.17 -2.37 2.38
C HIS A 55 4.34 -1.67 3.43
N ILE A 56 4.20 -2.29 4.56
CA ILE A 56 3.47 -1.70 5.68
C ILE A 56 4.34 -1.76 6.93
N SER A 57 4.30 -0.70 7.73
CA SER A 57 4.80 -0.74 9.08
C SER A 57 3.73 -0.23 10.03
N THR A 58 3.63 -0.88 11.17
CA THR A 58 2.61 -0.60 12.17
C THR A 58 3.24 -0.49 13.55
N SER A 59 2.55 0.21 14.44
CA SER A 59 2.96 0.31 15.84
C SER A 59 1.87 -0.23 16.74
N ASP A 60 2.25 -1.00 17.73
CA ASP A 60 1.33 -1.42 18.77
C ASP A 60 1.29 -0.39 19.92
N GLU A 61 0.52 -0.66 20.97
CA GLU A 61 0.37 0.27 22.08
C GLU A 61 1.63 0.44 22.93
N ASN A 62 2.62 -0.44 22.77
CA ASN A 62 3.92 -0.32 23.42
C ASN A 62 4.98 0.29 22.49
N CYS A 63 4.56 0.88 21.39
CA CYS A 63 5.45 1.46 20.38
C CYS A 63 6.39 0.46 19.72
N ARG A 64 6.03 -0.82 19.75
CA ARG A 64 6.77 -1.84 19.01
C ARG A 64 6.34 -1.82 17.56
N LEU A 65 7.31 -1.85 16.66
CA LEU A 65 7.07 -1.74 15.23
C LEU A 65 7.07 -3.11 14.59
N PHE A 66 6.08 -3.37 13.77
CA PHE A 66 5.95 -4.60 12.97
C PHE A 66 5.67 -4.21 11.54
N GLY A 67 6.29 -4.90 10.62
CA GLY A 67 6.01 -4.62 9.22
C GLY A 67 6.63 -5.61 8.27
N GLY A 68 6.26 -5.46 7.02
CA GLY A 68 6.73 -6.32 5.95
C GLY A 68 5.94 -6.08 4.68
N HIS A 69 5.90 -7.07 3.80
CA HIS A 69 5.10 -7.03 2.57
C HIS A 69 3.64 -7.30 2.91
N LEU A 70 2.80 -6.34 2.62
CA LEU A 70 1.36 -6.47 2.90
C LEU A 70 0.75 -7.59 2.09
N ILE A 71 -0.05 -8.40 2.74
CA ILE A 71 -0.86 -9.43 2.08
C ILE A 71 -2.32 -9.29 2.50
N ALA A 72 -3.20 -9.97 1.81
CA ALA A 72 -4.62 -9.95 2.11
C ALA A 72 -4.89 -10.49 3.53
N GLY A 73 -5.97 -10.00 4.13
CA GLY A 73 -6.35 -10.40 5.49
C GLY A 73 -6.16 -9.32 6.53
N THR A 74 -5.65 -8.16 6.13
CA THR A 74 -5.51 -7.01 7.02
C THR A 74 -6.86 -6.34 7.20
N ILE A 75 -7.21 -6.01 8.45
CA ILE A 75 -8.53 -5.50 8.80
C ILE A 75 -8.41 -4.12 9.42
N VAL A 76 -9.12 -3.16 8.83
CA VAL A 76 -9.21 -1.80 9.34
C VAL A 76 -10.15 -1.76 10.54
N HIS A 77 -9.71 -1.13 11.63
CA HIS A 77 -10.55 -1.01 12.83
C HIS A 77 -11.52 0.17 12.71
N LYS A 78 -11.04 1.39 12.76
CA LYS A 78 -11.90 2.58 12.67
C LYS A 78 -11.89 3.18 11.28
N SER A 79 -10.73 3.55 10.80
CA SER A 79 -10.62 4.23 9.52
C SER A 79 -9.26 4.00 8.88
N LEU A 80 -9.24 4.15 7.58
CA LEU A 80 -8.01 4.15 6.79
C LEU A 80 -8.17 5.19 5.70
N ASP A 81 -7.30 6.19 5.70
CA ASP A 81 -7.22 7.19 4.65
C ASP A 81 -5.93 6.99 3.89
N VAL A 82 -6.04 6.83 2.58
CA VAL A 82 -4.90 6.59 1.71
C VAL A 82 -4.89 7.63 0.61
N LEU A 83 -3.75 8.25 0.42
CA LEU A 83 -3.51 9.16 -0.69
C LEU A 83 -2.71 8.43 -1.76
N ILE A 84 -3.25 8.39 -2.97
CA ILE A 84 -2.69 7.62 -4.07
C ILE A 84 -2.39 8.55 -5.24
N GLY A 85 -1.19 8.41 -5.82
CA GLY A 85 -0.85 9.06 -7.07
C GLY A 85 -0.92 8.05 -8.21
N VAL A 86 -1.45 8.46 -9.34
CA VAL A 86 -1.56 7.60 -10.52
C VAL A 86 -0.77 8.21 -11.67
N ILE A 87 0.08 7.39 -12.29
CA ILE A 87 0.79 7.75 -13.50
C ILE A 87 0.20 6.92 -14.64
N PRO A 88 -0.53 7.55 -15.56
CA PRO A 88 -1.08 6.82 -16.70
C PRO A 88 0.02 6.42 -17.69
N ASN A 89 -0.19 5.32 -18.39
CA ASN A 89 0.72 4.84 -19.42
C ASN A 89 2.16 4.71 -18.92
N PHE A 90 2.30 4.18 -17.70
CA PHE A 90 3.60 4.00 -17.08
C PHE A 90 4.36 2.87 -17.76
N ASN A 91 5.67 3.13 -18.03
CA ASN A 91 6.61 2.14 -18.53
C ASN A 91 7.92 2.35 -17.80
N LYS A 92 8.53 1.27 -17.30
CA LYS A 92 9.77 1.36 -16.52
C LYS A 92 10.88 2.08 -17.27
N THR A 93 10.95 1.88 -18.56
CA THR A 93 11.95 2.58 -19.39
C THR A 93 11.63 4.06 -19.55
N SER A 94 10.37 4.45 -19.44
CA SER A 94 9.95 5.84 -19.59
C SER A 94 10.48 6.74 -18.47
N LEU A 95 10.72 6.19 -17.29
CA LEU A 95 11.26 6.99 -16.19
C LEU A 95 12.67 7.50 -16.51
N VAL A 96 13.44 6.74 -17.27
CA VAL A 96 14.79 7.16 -17.66
C VAL A 96 14.76 8.09 -18.86
N GLU A 97 13.87 7.81 -19.82
CA GLU A 97 13.79 8.54 -21.07
C GLU A 97 13.05 9.87 -20.99
N SER A 98 12.14 9.98 -20.04
CA SER A 98 11.23 11.13 -19.97
C SER A 98 11.64 12.17 -18.94
N GLN A 99 12.92 12.26 -18.61
CA GLN A 99 13.42 13.24 -17.64
C GLN A 99 13.12 14.68 -18.03
N ASP A 100 13.04 14.95 -19.33
CA ASP A 100 12.78 16.28 -19.86
C ASP A 100 11.28 16.56 -20.05
N LYS A 101 10.43 15.59 -19.80
CA LYS A 101 8.99 15.75 -19.96
C LYS A 101 8.28 15.65 -18.63
N PRO A 102 7.40 16.61 -18.31
CA PRO A 102 6.64 16.50 -17.07
C PRO A 102 5.75 15.27 -17.12
N THR A 103 5.75 14.52 -16.03
CA THR A 103 4.87 13.38 -15.85
C THR A 103 3.65 13.85 -15.10
N ASN A 104 2.47 13.62 -15.68
CA ASN A 104 1.21 13.94 -15.01
C ASN A 104 0.92 12.86 -13.97
N VAL A 105 0.79 13.27 -12.73
CA VAL A 105 0.43 12.39 -11.64
C VAL A 105 -0.94 12.80 -11.12
N ASP A 106 -1.90 11.90 -11.22
CA ASP A 106 -3.23 12.09 -10.66
C ASP A 106 -3.26 11.55 -9.24
N ILE A 107 -3.83 12.31 -8.33
CA ILE A 107 -3.83 11.98 -6.92
C ILE A 107 -5.25 11.66 -6.47
N TYR A 108 -5.42 10.49 -5.86
CA TYR A 108 -6.71 10.02 -5.38
C TYR A 108 -6.63 9.59 -3.93
N SER A 109 -7.77 9.68 -3.26
CA SER A 109 -8.01 8.96 -2.03
C SER A 109 -8.86 7.75 -2.38
N SER A 110 -8.40 6.55 -2.03
CA SER A 110 -9.06 5.32 -2.48
C SER A 110 -8.93 4.21 -1.44
N ARG A 111 -9.82 3.24 -1.57
CA ARG A 111 -9.79 2.04 -0.75
C ARG A 111 -9.00 0.95 -1.47
N LEU A 112 -8.13 0.27 -0.72
CA LEU A 112 -7.30 -0.79 -1.26
C LEU A 112 -7.89 -2.15 -0.91
N SER A 113 -7.78 -3.10 -1.86
CA SER A 113 -8.36 -4.44 -1.71
C SER A 113 -7.69 -5.30 -0.63
N PHE A 114 -6.48 -4.94 -0.20
CA PHE A 114 -5.79 -5.64 0.88
C PHE A 114 -6.43 -5.41 2.24
N PHE A 115 -7.24 -4.37 2.36
CA PHE A 115 -7.84 -3.95 3.61
C PHE A 115 -9.33 -4.26 3.62
N LYS A 116 -9.79 -4.69 4.77
CA LYS A 116 -11.21 -4.90 5.03
C LYS A 116 -11.56 -4.13 6.29
N LYS A 117 -12.72 -3.46 6.26
CA LYS A 117 -13.19 -2.74 7.43
C LYS A 117 -13.90 -3.71 8.36
N SER A 118 -13.63 -3.63 9.65
CA SER A 118 -14.38 -4.40 10.63
C SER A 118 -15.78 -3.81 10.78
N SER A 119 -16.76 -4.67 10.87
CA SER A 119 -18.16 -4.27 11.03
C SER A 119 -18.51 -4.05 12.48
#